data_5118dfa7959d72651627aaaf8ac4dbfe
#
_entry.id   5118dfa7959d72651627aaaf8ac4dbfe
#
_cell.length_a   1.000
_cell.length_b   1.000
_cell.length_c   1.000
_cell.angle_alpha   90.00
_cell.angle_beta   90.00
_cell.angle_gamma   90.00
#
_symmetry.space_group_name_H-M   'P 1'
#
loop_
_entity.id
_entity.type
_entity.pdbx_description
1 polymer ?
#
loop_
_entity_poly.entity_id
_entity_poly.type
_entity_poly.pdbx_seq_one_letter_code
_entity_poly.pdbx_strand_id
1 'polypeptide(L)'
;MFFVSSITLVSLSCKKTKDDNLEELRKNNPNFNFVKEGSDYVLKSVDLSLKEKEEINLPNFITKISDNVFKYFRKLRKINLENIKEIGKEAFSNTGLKKIDLKSLINLGQFAFQNCKELEEFNASRLKTIKYKTFENCKNLRKINIPNTKIIEKYAFSNCYDLEFNDDVLNMKLHQLSFNNCKNYENAYENKLNIQNNKLLGLKDRIKKLYVKRIYLPNDVYEIKDYAFFHNDFETIDLMNVKKIWSNAFAFCHSLTSIDLKNVNEISDGSFYECTSLKSINNLSKIKVISESAFAFNHQLKSIDLKGVKEIKQFAFATCSSLSEINLREVEKIGHNAFSECNSLETLDLKNVKKIETDSFKNCKKLKKIMINGNVNGENDNYKVINGKQVYEKSTNHLIMNLN
;
A
#
# COMPACT_ATOMS: atom_id res chain seq x y z
N MET A 1 43.92 -16.74 84.28
CA MET A 1 43.71 -15.77 83.18
C MET A 1 43.37 -16.56 81.98
N PHE A 2 42.10 -16.76 81.71
CA PHE A 2 41.61 -17.56 80.57
C PHE A 2 41.03 -16.62 79.54
N PHE A 3 41.57 -16.63 78.30
CA PHE A 3 41.01 -15.99 77.16
C PHE A 3 40.04 -16.93 76.45
N VAL A 4 38.76 -16.58 76.48
CA VAL A 4 37.73 -17.24 75.69
C VAL A 4 37.65 -16.51 74.35
N SER A 5 38.04 -17.18 73.29
CA SER A 5 37.87 -16.68 71.92
C SER A 5 36.45 -16.93 71.47
N SER A 6 35.70 -15.86 71.17
CA SER A 6 34.41 -15.88 70.57
C SER A 6 34.49 -16.21 69.07
N ILE A 7 33.99 -17.39 68.71
CA ILE A 7 33.84 -17.75 67.31
C ILE A 7 32.55 -17.07 66.81
N THR A 8 32.74 -16.07 65.96
CA THR A 8 31.66 -15.40 65.18
C THR A 8 31.24 -16.32 64.07
N LEU A 9 30.05 -16.89 64.18
CA LEU A 9 29.39 -17.57 63.08
C LEU A 9 29.06 -16.51 62.00
N VAL A 10 29.80 -16.50 60.91
CA VAL A 10 29.45 -15.80 59.72
C VAL A 10 28.35 -16.63 59.02
N SER A 11 27.10 -16.18 59.09
CA SER A 11 26.04 -16.72 58.28
C SER A 11 26.36 -16.47 56.81
N LEU A 12 26.73 -17.53 56.08
CA LEU A 12 26.75 -17.52 54.62
C LEU A 12 25.31 -17.36 54.14
N SER A 13 24.87 -16.16 53.86
CA SER A 13 23.70 -15.96 53.02
C SER A 13 24.07 -16.44 51.62
N CYS A 14 23.68 -17.65 51.27
CA CYS A 14 23.71 -18.11 49.87
C CYS A 14 22.96 -17.08 49.02
N LYS A 15 23.68 -16.26 48.24
CA LYS A 15 23.07 -15.51 47.17
C LYS A 15 22.56 -16.55 46.17
N LYS A 16 21.22 -16.76 46.12
CA LYS A 16 20.58 -17.56 45.07
C LYS A 16 21.17 -17.11 43.75
N THR A 17 21.77 -18.03 43.00
CA THR A 17 22.30 -17.74 41.67
C THR A 17 21.11 -17.49 40.71
N LYS A 18 21.36 -16.85 39.57
CA LYS A 18 20.30 -16.63 38.58
C LYS A 18 19.64 -17.93 38.09
N ASP A 19 20.37 -19.05 38.19
CA ASP A 19 19.90 -20.37 37.78
C ASP A 19 18.97 -21.00 38.82
N ASP A 20 19.25 -20.81 40.12
CA ASP A 20 18.39 -21.32 41.23
C ASP A 20 16.98 -20.74 41.14
N ASN A 21 16.84 -19.48 40.71
CA ASN A 21 15.54 -18.84 40.52
C ASN A 21 14.77 -19.43 39.31
N LEU A 22 15.45 -19.82 38.24
CA LEU A 22 14.81 -20.42 37.07
C LEU A 22 14.29 -21.84 37.37
N GLU A 23 15.05 -22.66 38.15
CA GLU A 23 14.62 -23.99 38.56
C GLU A 23 13.43 -23.94 39.52
N GLU A 24 13.42 -23.02 40.47
CA GLU A 24 12.29 -22.80 41.34
C GLU A 24 11.02 -22.41 40.57
N LEU A 25 11.16 -21.51 39.57
CA LEU A 25 10.03 -21.14 38.71
C LEU A 25 9.50 -22.33 37.90
N ARG A 26 10.37 -23.21 37.40
CA ARG A 26 9.97 -24.43 36.67
C ARG A 26 9.24 -25.41 37.58
N LYS A 27 9.74 -25.61 38.76
CA LYS A 27 9.11 -26.48 39.77
C LYS A 27 7.70 -26.00 40.15
N ASN A 28 7.52 -24.67 40.26
CA ASN A 28 6.22 -24.08 40.60
C ASN A 28 5.27 -24.00 39.39
N ASN A 29 5.75 -24.23 38.16
CA ASN A 29 4.97 -24.16 36.96
C ASN A 29 5.21 -25.39 36.05
N PRO A 30 4.93 -26.61 36.51
CA PRO A 30 5.33 -27.85 35.85
C PRO A 30 4.70 -28.06 34.47
N ASN A 31 3.56 -27.45 34.21
CA ASN A 31 2.85 -27.56 32.93
C ASN A 31 3.41 -26.66 31.81
N PHE A 32 4.40 -25.82 32.12
CA PHE A 32 4.94 -24.83 31.20
C PHE A 32 6.44 -24.99 31.03
N ASN A 33 6.88 -25.35 29.83
CA ASN A 33 8.29 -25.39 29.49
C ASN A 33 8.72 -24.03 28.93
N PHE A 34 9.59 -23.32 29.66
CA PHE A 34 10.08 -22.00 29.25
C PHE A 34 11.58 -21.84 29.53
N VAL A 35 12.17 -20.91 28.80
CA VAL A 35 13.57 -20.52 28.92
C VAL A 35 13.67 -19.01 29.17
N LYS A 36 14.77 -18.60 29.80
CA LYS A 36 15.10 -17.18 29.96
C LYS A 36 16.02 -16.74 28.85
N GLU A 37 15.62 -15.71 28.10
CA GLU A 37 16.38 -15.10 27.01
C GLU A 37 16.56 -13.59 27.33
N GLY A 38 17.71 -13.21 27.89
CA GLY A 38 17.93 -11.85 28.36
C GLY A 38 16.99 -11.47 29.51
N SER A 39 16.17 -10.46 29.31
CA SER A 39 15.12 -10.02 30.25
C SER A 39 13.79 -10.74 30.07
N ASP A 40 13.62 -11.52 28.99
CA ASP A 40 12.36 -12.15 28.65
C ASP A 40 12.33 -13.63 29.04
N TYR A 41 11.14 -14.09 29.41
CA TYR A 41 10.85 -15.52 29.57
C TYR A 41 10.01 -15.99 28.38
N VAL A 42 10.55 -16.96 27.66
CA VAL A 42 9.99 -17.49 26.42
C VAL A 42 9.36 -18.84 26.64
N LEU A 43 8.05 -18.95 26.48
CA LEU A 43 7.33 -20.22 26.53
C LEU A 43 7.64 -21.05 25.28
N LYS A 44 8.24 -22.22 25.45
CA LYS A 44 8.64 -23.10 24.35
C LYS A 44 7.61 -24.19 24.06
N SER A 45 6.98 -24.75 25.11
CA SER A 45 5.90 -25.72 24.99
C SER A 45 5.08 -25.76 26.27
N VAL A 46 3.95 -26.43 26.22
CA VAL A 46 3.09 -26.72 27.38
C VAL A 46 2.78 -28.21 27.45
N ASP A 47 2.41 -28.68 28.66
CA ASP A 47 1.97 -30.05 28.84
C ASP A 47 0.70 -30.33 28.02
N LEU A 48 0.62 -31.51 27.40
CA LEU A 48 -0.50 -31.87 26.53
C LEU A 48 -1.82 -32.04 27.31
N SER A 49 -1.78 -32.26 28.63
CA SER A 49 -2.98 -32.27 29.46
C SER A 49 -3.75 -30.96 29.44
N LEU A 50 -3.07 -29.83 29.14
CA LEU A 50 -3.69 -28.53 29.00
C LEU A 50 -4.53 -28.41 27.70
N LYS A 51 -4.37 -29.33 26.74
CA LYS A 51 -5.09 -29.26 25.44
C LYS A 51 -6.61 -29.41 25.58
N GLU A 52 -7.03 -30.08 26.65
CA GLU A 52 -8.45 -30.30 26.94
C GLU A 52 -9.06 -29.19 27.82
N LYS A 53 -8.26 -28.23 28.28
CA LYS A 53 -8.72 -27.12 29.13
C LYS A 53 -9.35 -26.00 28.29
N GLU A 54 -10.43 -25.42 28.81
CA GLU A 54 -11.07 -24.25 28.23
C GLU A 54 -10.39 -22.93 28.63
N GLU A 55 -9.75 -22.91 29.79
CA GLU A 55 -9.01 -21.77 30.32
C GLU A 55 -7.60 -22.19 30.75
N ILE A 56 -6.61 -21.37 30.33
CA ILE A 56 -5.21 -21.53 30.71
C ILE A 56 -4.72 -20.20 31.29
N ASN A 57 -4.15 -20.29 32.51
CA ASN A 57 -3.52 -19.14 33.16
C ASN A 57 -1.99 -19.26 33.01
N LEU A 58 -1.41 -18.46 32.16
CA LEU A 58 0.05 -18.38 31.98
C LEU A 58 0.68 -17.69 33.19
N PRO A 59 1.88 -18.15 33.62
CA PRO A 59 2.66 -17.42 34.59
C PRO A 59 2.93 -15.99 34.14
N ASN A 60 2.71 -15.00 34.99
CA ASN A 60 2.77 -13.57 34.62
C ASN A 60 4.15 -13.09 34.18
N PHE A 61 5.21 -13.84 34.47
CA PHE A 61 6.56 -13.53 34.01
C PHE A 61 6.82 -13.91 32.54
N ILE A 62 5.99 -14.75 31.92
CA ILE A 62 6.11 -15.12 30.51
C ILE A 62 5.80 -13.88 29.66
N THR A 63 6.74 -13.53 28.78
CA THR A 63 6.64 -12.36 27.91
C THR A 63 6.62 -12.71 26.42
N LYS A 64 7.02 -13.94 26.07
CA LYS A 64 7.03 -14.42 24.68
C LYS A 64 6.49 -15.85 24.59
N ILE A 65 5.80 -16.13 23.49
CA ILE A 65 5.28 -17.45 23.12
C ILE A 65 5.92 -17.87 21.82
N SER A 66 6.59 -19.04 21.83
CA SER A 66 7.23 -19.59 20.65
C SER A 66 6.23 -20.10 19.60
N ASP A 67 6.74 -20.53 18.45
CA ASP A 67 5.95 -21.09 17.36
C ASP A 67 5.18 -22.34 17.79
N ASN A 68 3.93 -22.47 17.34
CA ASN A 68 3.06 -23.63 17.52
C ASN A 68 2.66 -24.01 18.95
N VAL A 69 2.97 -23.24 20.01
CA VAL A 69 2.80 -23.65 21.42
C VAL A 69 1.39 -24.10 21.74
N PHE A 70 0.36 -23.38 21.30
CA PHE A 70 -1.07 -23.69 21.50
C PHE A 70 -1.77 -24.12 20.21
N LYS A 71 -1.03 -24.52 19.19
CA LYS A 71 -1.62 -24.97 17.93
C LYS A 71 -2.54 -26.18 18.16
N TYR A 72 -3.76 -26.13 17.61
CA TYR A 72 -4.81 -27.14 17.79
C TYR A 72 -5.38 -27.31 19.20
N PHE A 73 -5.22 -26.34 20.09
CA PHE A 73 -5.93 -26.31 21.37
C PHE A 73 -7.39 -25.85 21.15
N ARG A 74 -8.18 -26.72 20.54
CA ARG A 74 -9.54 -26.39 20.05
C ARG A 74 -10.53 -26.06 21.16
N LYS A 75 -10.31 -26.57 22.39
CA LYS A 75 -11.15 -26.29 23.55
C LYS A 75 -10.79 -24.99 24.25
N LEU A 76 -9.59 -24.45 24.01
CA LEU A 76 -9.12 -23.24 24.69
C LEU A 76 -9.99 -22.04 24.29
N ARG A 77 -10.71 -21.46 25.26
CA ARG A 77 -11.61 -20.30 25.13
C ARG A 77 -11.02 -19.03 25.70
N LYS A 78 -10.18 -19.17 26.75
CA LYS A 78 -9.62 -18.03 27.46
C LYS A 78 -8.18 -18.31 27.89
N ILE A 79 -7.34 -17.28 27.80
CA ILE A 79 -5.94 -17.28 28.20
C ILE A 79 -5.53 -15.85 28.55
N ASN A 80 -4.76 -15.65 29.63
CA ASN A 80 -4.21 -14.36 30.00
C ASN A 80 -2.96 -14.06 29.17
N LEU A 81 -2.96 -12.93 28.45
CA LEU A 81 -1.88 -12.55 27.53
C LEU A 81 -1.38 -11.10 27.78
N GLU A 82 -1.71 -10.51 28.92
CA GLU A 82 -1.49 -9.09 29.18
C GLU A 82 -0.02 -8.66 29.08
N ASN A 83 0.91 -9.54 29.49
CA ASN A 83 2.35 -9.28 29.50
C ASN A 83 3.07 -9.76 28.23
N ILE A 84 2.36 -10.38 27.29
CA ILE A 84 2.96 -10.97 26.11
C ILE A 84 3.34 -9.88 25.11
N LYS A 85 4.64 -9.82 24.78
CA LYS A 85 5.23 -8.90 23.82
C LYS A 85 5.37 -9.52 22.42
N GLU A 86 5.58 -10.83 22.37
CA GLU A 86 5.79 -11.55 21.10
C GLU A 86 5.02 -12.87 21.08
N ILE A 87 4.38 -13.13 19.95
CA ILE A 87 3.68 -14.38 19.64
C ILE A 87 4.27 -14.95 18.36
N GLY A 88 4.74 -16.20 18.41
CA GLY A 88 5.37 -16.90 17.31
C GLY A 88 4.41 -17.32 16.20
N LYS A 89 4.98 -17.91 15.15
CA LYS A 89 4.27 -18.46 14.00
C LYS A 89 3.31 -19.57 14.46
N GLU A 90 2.06 -19.52 13.99
CA GLU A 90 1.02 -20.53 14.28
C GLU A 90 0.73 -20.78 15.76
N ALA A 91 1.19 -19.90 16.67
CA ALA A 91 1.17 -20.17 18.12
C ALA A 91 -0.23 -20.46 18.68
N PHE A 92 -1.28 -19.88 18.11
CA PHE A 92 -2.69 -20.10 18.48
C PHE A 92 -3.54 -20.60 17.29
N SER A 93 -2.93 -21.11 16.25
CA SER A 93 -3.67 -21.60 15.08
C SER A 93 -4.63 -22.74 15.49
N ASN A 94 -5.87 -22.70 15.00
CA ASN A 94 -6.92 -23.67 15.28
C ASN A 94 -7.31 -23.77 16.79
N THR A 95 -7.30 -22.67 17.50
CA THR A 95 -7.83 -22.58 18.88
C THR A 95 -9.29 -22.13 18.88
N GLY A 96 -9.96 -22.34 20.02
CA GLY A 96 -11.32 -21.90 20.27
C GLY A 96 -11.42 -20.54 20.98
N LEU A 97 -10.36 -19.75 21.00
CA LEU A 97 -10.32 -18.43 21.64
C LEU A 97 -11.41 -17.51 21.09
N LYS A 98 -12.09 -16.76 21.97
CA LYS A 98 -13.19 -15.86 21.58
C LYS A 98 -12.79 -14.40 21.59
N LYS A 99 -12.05 -13.95 22.60
CA LYS A 99 -11.61 -12.57 22.73
C LYS A 99 -10.14 -12.53 23.12
N ILE A 100 -9.41 -11.63 22.51
CA ILE A 100 -7.97 -11.43 22.73
C ILE A 100 -7.69 -9.96 22.97
N ASP A 101 -7.05 -9.67 24.12
CA ASP A 101 -6.57 -8.33 24.48
C ASP A 101 -5.07 -8.37 24.76
N LEU A 102 -4.27 -7.77 23.90
CA LEU A 102 -2.80 -7.84 23.88
C LEU A 102 -2.18 -6.43 23.98
N LYS A 103 -2.30 -5.81 25.15
CA LYS A 103 -1.83 -4.42 25.39
C LYS A 103 -0.33 -4.25 25.19
N SER A 104 0.46 -5.30 25.45
CA SER A 104 1.92 -5.27 25.39
C SER A 104 2.50 -5.78 24.06
N LEU A 105 1.69 -6.35 23.16
CA LEU A 105 2.14 -7.04 21.96
C LEU A 105 2.82 -6.08 20.96
N ILE A 106 4.04 -6.44 20.56
CA ILE A 106 4.84 -5.72 19.58
C ILE A 106 4.98 -6.55 18.29
N ASN A 107 5.18 -7.88 18.43
CA ASN A 107 5.40 -8.79 17.31
C ASN A 107 4.37 -9.93 17.29
N LEU A 108 3.75 -10.13 16.13
CA LEU A 108 2.80 -11.20 15.89
C LEU A 108 3.25 -12.03 14.68
N GLY A 109 3.36 -13.33 14.87
CA GLY A 109 3.81 -14.27 13.85
C GLY A 109 2.81 -14.49 12.72
N GLN A 110 3.30 -14.98 11.58
CA GLN A 110 2.45 -15.44 10.49
C GLN A 110 1.54 -16.59 10.98
N PHE A 111 0.30 -16.66 10.49
CA PHE A 111 -0.68 -17.69 10.85
C PHE A 111 -1.03 -17.77 12.35
N ALA A 112 -0.62 -16.80 13.16
CA ALA A 112 -0.68 -16.93 14.64
C ALA A 112 -2.08 -17.28 15.16
N PHE A 113 -3.15 -16.78 14.56
CA PHE A 113 -4.55 -17.05 14.87
C PHE A 113 -5.32 -17.66 13.68
N GLN A 114 -4.62 -18.28 12.71
CA GLN A 114 -5.28 -18.91 11.57
C GLN A 114 -6.30 -19.96 12.04
N ASN A 115 -7.48 -19.98 11.38
CA ASN A 115 -8.57 -20.92 11.70
C ASN A 115 -9.14 -20.81 13.12
N CYS A 116 -8.96 -19.70 13.83
CA CYS A 116 -9.65 -19.43 15.11
C CYS A 116 -11.10 -19.01 14.80
N LYS A 117 -11.93 -20.00 14.45
CA LYS A 117 -13.30 -19.77 13.95
C LYS A 117 -14.23 -19.09 14.96
N GLU A 118 -13.93 -19.21 16.25
CA GLU A 118 -14.71 -18.65 17.35
C GLU A 118 -14.25 -17.26 17.80
N LEU A 119 -13.10 -16.79 17.26
CA LEU A 119 -12.56 -15.48 17.61
C LEU A 119 -13.49 -14.36 17.12
N GLU A 120 -13.99 -13.54 18.06
CA GLU A 120 -14.92 -12.43 17.83
C GLU A 120 -14.25 -11.06 17.89
N GLU A 121 -13.29 -10.88 18.82
CA GLU A 121 -12.65 -9.59 19.08
C GLU A 121 -11.13 -9.75 19.26
N PHE A 122 -10.37 -8.84 18.67
CA PHE A 122 -8.91 -8.80 18.79
C PHE A 122 -8.43 -7.37 19.01
N ASN A 123 -7.70 -7.13 20.12
CA ASN A 123 -7.12 -5.83 20.47
C ASN A 123 -5.60 -5.94 20.62
N ALA A 124 -4.86 -5.08 19.93
CA ALA A 124 -3.39 -4.99 20.03
C ALA A 124 -2.90 -3.59 19.69
N SER A 125 -2.90 -2.70 20.67
CA SER A 125 -2.64 -1.27 20.45
C SER A 125 -1.21 -0.91 20.04
N ARG A 126 -0.22 -1.76 20.29
CA ARG A 126 1.20 -1.50 19.96
C ARG A 126 1.69 -2.15 18.67
N LEU A 127 0.86 -2.99 18.06
CA LEU A 127 1.23 -3.76 16.88
C LEU A 127 1.39 -2.85 15.65
N LYS A 128 2.48 -3.02 14.90
CA LYS A 128 2.78 -2.22 13.70
C LYS A 128 2.41 -2.92 12.39
N THR A 129 2.41 -4.25 12.41
CA THR A 129 2.17 -5.05 11.21
C THR A 129 1.34 -6.28 11.54
N ILE A 130 0.29 -6.52 10.76
CA ILE A 130 -0.41 -7.81 10.71
C ILE A 130 0.21 -8.61 9.57
N LYS A 131 0.83 -9.75 9.90
CA LYS A 131 1.58 -10.57 8.96
C LYS A 131 0.68 -11.49 8.11
N TYR A 132 1.32 -12.19 7.18
CA TYR A 132 0.70 -13.12 6.24
C TYR A 132 -0.21 -14.13 6.94
N LYS A 133 -1.48 -14.19 6.51
CA LYS A 133 -2.50 -15.13 6.98
C LYS A 133 -2.74 -15.18 8.50
N THR A 134 -2.39 -14.14 9.22
CA THR A 134 -2.48 -14.12 10.70
C THR A 134 -3.86 -14.50 11.22
N PHE A 135 -4.94 -13.99 10.60
CA PHE A 135 -6.34 -14.26 10.95
C PHE A 135 -7.13 -14.94 9.83
N GLU A 136 -6.44 -15.61 8.89
CA GLU A 136 -7.14 -16.33 7.82
C GLU A 136 -8.16 -17.31 8.39
N ASN A 137 -9.40 -17.32 7.89
CA ASN A 137 -10.52 -18.14 8.34
C ASN A 137 -11.01 -17.89 9.78
N CYS A 138 -10.76 -16.73 10.36
CA CYS A 138 -11.43 -16.31 11.61
C CYS A 138 -12.85 -15.82 11.27
N LYS A 139 -13.75 -16.77 11.03
CA LYS A 139 -15.07 -16.49 10.43
C LYS A 139 -15.97 -15.59 11.26
N ASN A 140 -15.87 -15.66 12.60
CA ASN A 140 -16.67 -14.87 13.54
C ASN A 140 -15.99 -13.58 14.00
N LEU A 141 -14.78 -13.28 13.49
CA LEU A 141 -14.07 -12.06 13.87
C LEU A 141 -14.82 -10.83 13.37
N ARG A 142 -15.36 -10.04 14.29
CA ARG A 142 -16.18 -8.86 14.01
C ARG A 142 -15.45 -7.56 14.29
N LYS A 143 -14.65 -7.52 15.38
CA LYS A 143 -13.99 -6.29 15.85
C LYS A 143 -12.50 -6.46 15.95
N ILE A 144 -11.79 -5.54 15.36
CA ILE A 144 -10.34 -5.39 15.51
C ILE A 144 -10.03 -3.98 16.01
N ASN A 145 -9.14 -3.89 17.00
CA ASN A 145 -8.62 -2.62 17.49
C ASN A 145 -7.09 -2.65 17.44
N ILE A 146 -6.54 -2.07 16.37
CA ILE A 146 -5.12 -2.08 16.02
C ILE A 146 -4.65 -0.67 15.60
N PRO A 147 -4.84 0.36 16.44
CA PRO A 147 -4.74 1.78 16.05
C PRO A 147 -3.36 2.20 15.57
N ASN A 148 -2.31 1.49 15.96
CA ASN A 148 -0.93 1.80 15.57
C ASN A 148 -0.40 0.93 14.42
N THR A 149 -1.21 0.04 13.86
CA THR A 149 -0.84 -0.80 12.73
C THR A 149 -0.74 0.06 11.47
N LYS A 150 0.31 -0.16 10.69
CA LYS A 150 0.57 0.56 9.44
C LYS A 150 0.51 -0.35 8.22
N ILE A 151 0.75 -1.64 8.40
CA ILE A 151 0.88 -2.61 7.31
C ILE A 151 0.01 -3.83 7.60
N ILE A 152 -0.80 -4.23 6.63
CA ILE A 152 -1.55 -5.48 6.65
C ILE A 152 -1.11 -6.30 5.44
N GLU A 153 -0.47 -7.45 5.70
CA GLU A 153 0.07 -8.32 4.65
C GLU A 153 -1.01 -9.14 3.93
N LYS A 154 -0.60 -9.78 2.83
CA LYS A 154 -1.47 -10.58 1.97
C LYS A 154 -2.21 -11.68 2.76
N TYR A 155 -3.52 -11.81 2.51
CA TYR A 155 -4.42 -12.77 3.16
C TYR A 155 -4.54 -12.66 4.69
N ALA A 156 -4.06 -11.58 5.30
CA ALA A 156 -4.03 -11.44 6.76
C ALA A 156 -5.39 -11.67 7.42
N PHE A 157 -6.48 -11.23 6.80
CA PHE A 157 -7.87 -11.40 7.23
C PHE A 157 -8.73 -12.16 6.21
N SER A 158 -8.13 -12.97 5.35
CA SER A 158 -8.90 -13.71 4.34
C SER A 158 -9.98 -14.59 5.01
N ASN A 159 -11.19 -14.58 4.48
CA ASN A 159 -12.36 -15.29 5.01
C ASN A 159 -12.79 -14.88 6.43
N CYS A 160 -12.52 -13.65 6.87
CA CYS A 160 -13.14 -13.05 8.04
C CYS A 160 -14.47 -12.40 7.64
N TYR A 161 -15.52 -13.20 7.48
CA TYR A 161 -16.77 -12.79 6.82
C TYR A 161 -17.49 -11.66 7.53
N ASP A 162 -17.49 -11.66 8.87
CA ASP A 162 -18.25 -10.73 9.70
C ASP A 162 -17.43 -9.50 10.15
N LEU A 163 -16.18 -9.37 9.69
CA LEU A 163 -15.29 -8.31 10.14
C LEU A 163 -15.84 -6.93 9.77
N GLU A 164 -16.03 -6.09 10.80
CA GLU A 164 -16.44 -4.70 10.66
C GLU A 164 -15.20 -3.83 10.38
N PHE A 165 -15.35 -2.88 9.45
CA PHE A 165 -14.27 -1.96 9.06
C PHE A 165 -14.59 -0.55 9.51
N ASN A 166 -13.62 0.08 10.15
CA ASN A 166 -13.60 1.52 10.39
C ASN A 166 -12.64 2.21 9.41
N ASP A 167 -12.69 3.53 9.36
CA ASP A 167 -11.85 4.33 8.46
C ASP A 167 -10.35 4.17 8.77
N ASP A 168 -9.97 3.82 10.00
CA ASP A 168 -8.56 3.61 10.37
C ASP A 168 -7.95 2.43 9.62
N VAL A 169 -8.67 1.31 9.52
CA VAL A 169 -8.22 0.12 8.78
C VAL A 169 -8.08 0.42 7.29
N LEU A 170 -9.03 1.18 6.74
CA LEU A 170 -9.05 1.56 5.33
C LEU A 170 -7.89 2.52 4.95
N ASN A 171 -7.32 3.21 5.93
CA ASN A 171 -6.18 4.12 5.75
C ASN A 171 -4.79 3.47 5.90
N MET A 172 -4.71 2.17 6.23
CA MET A 172 -3.45 1.44 6.36
C MET A 172 -2.86 1.05 5.00
N LYS A 173 -1.55 0.75 4.98
CA LYS A 173 -0.94 0.11 3.80
C LYS A 173 -1.39 -1.34 3.72
N LEU A 174 -2.31 -1.61 2.80
CA LEU A 174 -2.86 -2.95 2.58
C LEU A 174 -2.14 -3.63 1.43
N HIS A 175 -1.81 -4.91 1.59
CA HIS A 175 -1.43 -5.76 0.49
C HIS A 175 -2.66 -6.30 -0.24
N GLN A 176 -2.50 -6.59 -1.53
CA GLN A 176 -3.53 -7.26 -2.33
C GLN A 176 -4.07 -8.49 -1.58
N LEU A 177 -5.39 -8.67 -1.59
CA LEU A 177 -6.07 -9.79 -0.95
C LEU A 177 -5.93 -9.86 0.59
N SER A 178 -5.53 -8.78 1.28
CA SER A 178 -5.48 -8.73 2.75
C SER A 178 -6.81 -9.09 3.40
N PHE A 179 -7.91 -8.68 2.77
CA PHE A 179 -9.31 -8.89 3.20
C PHE A 179 -10.11 -9.72 2.18
N ASN A 180 -9.48 -10.67 1.53
CA ASN A 180 -10.14 -11.54 0.57
C ASN A 180 -11.34 -12.26 1.20
N ASN A 181 -12.51 -12.23 0.55
CA ASN A 181 -13.78 -12.77 1.07
C ASN A 181 -14.22 -12.19 2.44
N CYS A 182 -13.93 -10.93 2.72
CA CYS A 182 -14.51 -10.20 3.84
C CYS A 182 -15.71 -9.41 3.34
N LYS A 183 -16.92 -9.90 3.58
CA LYS A 183 -18.16 -9.33 3.05
C LYS A 183 -18.34 -7.84 3.36
N ASN A 184 -18.02 -7.44 4.58
CA ASN A 184 -18.16 -6.04 4.99
C ASN A 184 -17.07 -5.13 4.41
N TYR A 185 -15.90 -5.67 4.05
CA TYR A 185 -14.87 -4.91 3.36
C TYR A 185 -15.29 -4.57 1.93
N GLU A 186 -15.84 -5.54 1.21
CA GLU A 186 -16.41 -5.33 -0.12
C GLU A 186 -17.56 -4.31 -0.04
N ASN A 187 -18.46 -4.47 0.91
CA ASN A 187 -19.60 -3.57 1.13
C ASN A 187 -19.22 -2.16 1.61
N ALA A 188 -18.11 -1.99 2.34
CA ALA A 188 -17.73 -0.68 2.89
C ALA A 188 -17.48 0.36 1.77
N TYR A 189 -16.98 -0.09 0.62
CA TYR A 189 -16.82 0.74 -0.57
C TYR A 189 -17.98 0.61 -1.54
N GLU A 190 -18.52 -0.60 -1.76
CA GLU A 190 -19.68 -0.81 -2.64
C GLU A 190 -20.88 0.04 -2.22
N ASN A 191 -21.08 0.21 -0.92
CA ASN A 191 -22.15 1.07 -0.40
C ASN A 191 -21.95 2.56 -0.72
N LYS A 192 -20.73 3.00 -1.05
CA LYS A 192 -20.40 4.39 -1.43
C LYS A 192 -20.25 4.54 -2.95
N LEU A 193 -19.97 3.47 -3.67
CA LEU A 193 -19.76 3.47 -5.11
C LEU A 193 -21.02 3.07 -5.87
N ASN A 194 -21.31 3.78 -6.95
CA ASN A 194 -22.37 3.40 -7.89
C ASN A 194 -21.77 2.51 -8.98
N ILE A 195 -21.87 1.20 -8.78
CA ILE A 195 -21.37 0.19 -9.72
C ILE A 195 -22.57 -0.51 -10.37
N GLN A 196 -22.60 -0.54 -11.70
CA GLN A 196 -23.63 -1.22 -12.51
C GLN A 196 -22.96 -1.92 -13.69
N ASN A 197 -23.31 -3.19 -13.91
CA ASN A 197 -22.78 -3.98 -15.04
C ASN A 197 -21.23 -3.92 -15.12
N ASN A 198 -20.55 -4.10 -13.98
CA ASN A 198 -19.08 -4.08 -13.85
C ASN A 198 -18.44 -2.72 -14.24
N LYS A 199 -19.20 -1.65 -14.21
CA LYS A 199 -18.75 -0.28 -14.51
C LYS A 199 -18.99 0.61 -13.30
N LEU A 200 -17.96 1.33 -12.88
CA LEU A 200 -18.11 2.37 -11.87
C LEU A 200 -18.65 3.64 -12.53
N LEU A 201 -19.86 4.01 -12.19
CA LEU A 201 -20.54 5.20 -12.71
C LEU A 201 -20.25 6.46 -11.86
N GLY A 202 -19.75 6.29 -10.65
CA GLY A 202 -19.44 7.38 -9.74
C GLY A 202 -19.75 7.03 -8.28
N LEU A 203 -20.02 8.05 -7.48
CA LEU A 203 -20.50 7.89 -6.11
C LEU A 203 -22.02 7.78 -6.07
N LYS A 204 -22.55 7.01 -5.11
CA LYS A 204 -24.00 6.92 -4.91
C LYS A 204 -24.61 8.27 -4.52
N ASP A 205 -25.88 8.43 -4.80
CA ASP A 205 -26.65 9.64 -4.55
C ASP A 205 -26.40 10.24 -3.16
N ARG A 206 -26.20 11.57 -3.12
CA ARG A 206 -25.86 12.39 -1.96
C ARG A 206 -24.42 12.30 -1.43
N ILE A 207 -23.57 11.39 -1.94
CA ILE A 207 -22.15 11.35 -1.58
C ILE A 207 -21.40 12.26 -2.55
N LYS A 208 -21.05 13.46 -2.12
CA LYS A 208 -20.30 14.42 -2.96
C LYS A 208 -18.80 14.14 -2.97
N LYS A 209 -18.27 13.54 -1.91
CA LYS A 209 -16.83 13.33 -1.73
C LYS A 209 -16.54 12.13 -0.84
N LEU A 210 -15.55 11.31 -1.20
CA LEU A 210 -15.00 10.26 -0.35
C LEU A 210 -13.91 10.85 0.53
N TYR A 211 -14.04 10.70 1.85
CA TYR A 211 -13.02 11.11 2.83
C TYR A 211 -12.20 9.89 3.24
N VAL A 212 -11.49 9.30 2.28
CA VAL A 212 -10.64 8.13 2.51
C VAL A 212 -9.30 8.37 1.83
N LYS A 213 -8.22 7.93 2.47
CA LYS A 213 -6.88 8.07 1.87
C LYS A 213 -6.65 7.12 0.70
N ARG A 214 -7.28 5.98 0.72
CA ARG A 214 -7.08 4.93 -0.29
C ARG A 214 -8.40 4.27 -0.69
N ILE A 215 -8.53 4.03 -1.98
CA ILE A 215 -9.68 3.31 -2.55
C ILE A 215 -9.21 1.96 -3.11
N TYR A 216 -10.00 0.92 -2.87
CA TYR A 216 -9.87 -0.39 -3.53
C TYR A 216 -11.13 -0.65 -4.31
N LEU A 217 -10.99 -0.87 -5.61
CA LEU A 217 -12.15 -1.23 -6.42
C LEU A 217 -12.45 -2.73 -6.31
N PRO A 218 -13.72 -3.14 -6.34
CA PRO A 218 -14.09 -4.54 -6.50
C PRO A 218 -13.44 -5.17 -7.73
N ASN A 219 -13.14 -6.48 -7.64
CA ASN A 219 -12.42 -7.21 -8.68
C ASN A 219 -13.19 -7.31 -10.01
N ASP A 220 -14.49 -7.14 -9.99
CA ASP A 220 -15.38 -7.20 -11.14
C ASP A 220 -15.59 -5.85 -11.82
N VAL A 221 -14.97 -4.77 -11.36
CA VAL A 221 -15.01 -3.47 -12.03
C VAL A 221 -13.97 -3.46 -13.15
N TYR A 222 -14.43 -3.30 -14.39
CA TYR A 222 -13.59 -3.25 -15.59
C TYR A 222 -13.51 -1.86 -16.23
N GLU A 223 -14.46 -0.97 -15.95
CA GLU A 223 -14.48 0.38 -16.46
C GLU A 223 -14.78 1.40 -15.36
N ILE A 224 -14.09 2.55 -15.41
CA ILE A 224 -14.42 3.75 -14.62
C ILE A 224 -15.00 4.77 -15.58
N LYS A 225 -16.26 5.14 -15.38
CA LYS A 225 -17.02 5.99 -16.30
C LYS A 225 -16.69 7.48 -16.15
N ASP A 226 -17.24 8.27 -17.05
CA ASP A 226 -17.02 9.71 -17.09
C ASP A 226 -17.33 10.36 -15.73
N TYR A 227 -16.42 11.22 -15.25
CA TYR A 227 -16.54 11.96 -13.99
C TYR A 227 -16.69 11.10 -12.73
N ALA A 228 -16.43 9.79 -12.75
CA ALA A 228 -16.73 8.89 -11.64
C ALA A 228 -16.11 9.31 -10.30
N PHE A 229 -14.91 9.87 -10.31
CA PHE A 229 -14.21 10.41 -9.15
C PHE A 229 -13.89 11.89 -9.26
N PHE A 230 -14.60 12.61 -10.11
CA PHE A 230 -14.37 14.04 -10.32
C PHE A 230 -14.38 14.82 -8.99
N HIS A 231 -13.35 15.67 -8.76
CA HIS A 231 -13.16 16.43 -7.51
C HIS A 231 -13.06 15.59 -6.22
N ASN A 232 -12.68 14.33 -6.30
CA ASN A 232 -12.51 13.50 -5.10
C ASN A 232 -11.11 13.64 -4.48
N ASP A 233 -11.04 13.46 -3.15
CA ASP A 233 -9.82 13.65 -2.35
C ASP A 233 -9.37 12.33 -1.71
N PHE A 234 -8.70 11.50 -2.47
CA PHE A 234 -7.98 10.33 -1.96
C PHE A 234 -6.55 10.34 -2.47
N GLU A 235 -5.64 9.77 -1.69
CA GLU A 235 -4.20 9.79 -2.01
C GLU A 235 -3.81 8.71 -3.03
N THR A 236 -4.49 7.56 -3.01
CA THR A 236 -4.21 6.42 -3.90
C THR A 236 -5.47 5.62 -4.20
N ILE A 237 -5.48 4.95 -5.36
CA ILE A 237 -6.53 4.00 -5.73
C ILE A 237 -5.90 2.73 -6.32
N ASP A 238 -6.42 1.57 -5.92
CA ASP A 238 -6.08 0.30 -6.56
C ASP A 238 -7.13 -0.01 -7.64
N LEU A 239 -6.69 0.03 -8.88
CA LEU A 239 -7.55 -0.15 -10.06
C LEU A 239 -7.89 -1.62 -10.35
N MET A 240 -7.28 -2.57 -9.64
CA MET A 240 -7.52 -4.01 -9.78
C MET A 240 -7.57 -4.49 -11.24
N ASN A 241 -8.77 -4.77 -11.76
CA ASN A 241 -8.99 -5.30 -13.10
C ASN A 241 -9.46 -4.26 -14.13
N VAL A 242 -9.46 -2.97 -13.78
CA VAL A 242 -9.90 -1.91 -14.69
C VAL A 242 -9.10 -1.93 -15.99
N LYS A 243 -9.83 -1.90 -17.12
CA LYS A 243 -9.29 -1.90 -18.49
C LYS A 243 -9.42 -0.56 -19.17
N LYS A 244 -10.43 0.21 -18.79
CA LYS A 244 -10.73 1.50 -19.40
C LYS A 244 -11.10 2.56 -18.37
N ILE A 245 -10.52 3.74 -18.52
CA ILE A 245 -10.81 4.94 -17.75
C ILE A 245 -11.36 5.98 -18.71
N TRP A 246 -12.60 6.41 -18.47
CA TRP A 246 -13.33 7.33 -19.34
C TRP A 246 -13.02 8.80 -19.02
N SER A 247 -13.65 9.71 -19.76
CA SER A 247 -13.32 11.13 -19.73
C SER A 247 -13.52 11.77 -18.37
N ASN A 248 -12.55 12.58 -17.94
CA ASN A 248 -12.55 13.31 -16.67
C ASN A 248 -12.77 12.43 -15.41
N ALA A 249 -12.55 11.11 -15.50
CA ALA A 249 -12.88 10.18 -14.43
C ALA A 249 -12.19 10.52 -13.11
N PHE A 250 -10.97 11.03 -13.14
CA PHE A 250 -10.18 11.48 -11.98
C PHE A 250 -9.82 12.97 -12.05
N ALA A 251 -10.47 13.74 -12.92
CA ALA A 251 -10.15 15.16 -13.04
C ALA A 251 -10.36 15.90 -11.69
N PHE A 252 -9.43 16.80 -11.36
CA PHE A 252 -9.39 17.54 -10.09
C PHE A 252 -9.25 16.69 -8.83
N CYS A 253 -8.71 15.47 -8.92
CA CYS A 253 -8.32 14.70 -7.75
C CYS A 253 -7.01 15.23 -7.17
N HIS A 254 -7.08 16.39 -6.50
CA HIS A 254 -5.89 17.14 -6.07
C HIS A 254 -5.01 16.41 -5.06
N SER A 255 -5.53 15.42 -4.34
CA SER A 255 -4.77 14.63 -3.36
C SER A 255 -4.17 13.35 -3.94
N LEU A 256 -4.53 12.94 -5.17
CA LEU A 256 -4.01 11.73 -5.82
C LEU A 256 -2.50 11.88 -6.07
N THR A 257 -1.70 11.01 -5.42
CA THR A 257 -0.23 11.10 -5.47
C THR A 257 0.42 10.15 -6.46
N SER A 258 -0.23 9.03 -6.72
CA SER A 258 0.26 8.01 -7.65
C SER A 258 -0.87 7.17 -8.24
N ILE A 259 -0.66 6.67 -9.46
CA ILE A 259 -1.58 5.76 -10.14
C ILE A 259 -0.81 4.62 -10.81
N ASP A 260 -1.32 3.39 -10.69
CA ASP A 260 -0.80 2.21 -11.38
C ASP A 260 -1.78 1.75 -12.46
N LEU A 261 -1.37 1.88 -13.72
CA LEU A 261 -2.16 1.59 -14.92
C LEU A 261 -1.88 0.19 -15.50
N LYS A 262 -1.30 -0.73 -14.72
CA LYS A 262 -0.85 -2.07 -15.15
C LYS A 262 -1.87 -2.84 -15.99
N ASN A 263 -3.14 -2.73 -15.67
CA ASN A 263 -4.20 -3.47 -16.36
C ASN A 263 -5.02 -2.60 -17.32
N VAL A 264 -4.77 -1.29 -17.32
CA VAL A 264 -5.50 -0.32 -18.16
C VAL A 264 -4.97 -0.34 -19.59
N ASN A 265 -5.86 -0.46 -20.54
CA ASN A 265 -5.56 -0.45 -21.98
C ASN A 265 -5.87 0.89 -22.62
N GLU A 266 -6.80 1.67 -22.03
CA GLU A 266 -7.30 2.91 -22.59
C GLU A 266 -7.60 3.93 -21.49
N ILE A 267 -7.15 5.16 -21.72
CA ILE A 267 -7.50 6.35 -20.93
C ILE A 267 -8.10 7.39 -21.90
N SER A 268 -9.23 7.99 -21.51
CA SER A 268 -9.93 8.98 -22.33
C SER A 268 -9.53 10.41 -21.96
N ASP A 269 -10.14 11.38 -22.63
CA ASP A 269 -9.80 12.79 -22.54
C ASP A 269 -9.96 13.33 -21.12
N GLY A 270 -9.00 14.12 -20.67
CA GLY A 270 -9.01 14.75 -19.34
C GLY A 270 -9.01 13.77 -18.15
N SER A 271 -8.82 12.46 -18.36
CA SER A 271 -9.04 11.44 -17.31
C SER A 271 -8.30 11.70 -16.00
N PHE A 272 -7.13 12.36 -16.04
CA PHE A 272 -6.35 12.80 -14.88
C PHE A 272 -6.01 14.29 -14.94
N TYR A 273 -6.91 15.09 -15.53
CA TYR A 273 -6.74 16.53 -15.64
C TYR A 273 -6.64 17.18 -14.26
N GLU A 274 -5.63 18.02 -14.03
CA GLU A 274 -5.42 18.80 -12.81
C GLU A 274 -5.39 17.94 -11.51
N CYS A 275 -4.76 16.75 -11.57
CA CYS A 275 -4.39 15.99 -10.35
C CYS A 275 -3.09 16.58 -9.80
N THR A 276 -3.15 17.76 -9.19
CA THR A 276 -2.00 18.61 -8.88
C THR A 276 -0.94 17.98 -7.97
N SER A 277 -1.29 16.97 -7.17
CA SER A 277 -0.36 16.20 -6.32
C SER A 277 0.21 14.95 -7.00
N LEU A 278 -0.15 14.64 -8.24
CA LEU A 278 0.26 13.40 -8.93
C LEU A 278 1.77 13.46 -9.24
N LYS A 279 2.53 12.57 -8.58
CA LYS A 279 4.00 12.50 -8.68
C LYS A 279 4.48 11.39 -9.60
N SER A 280 3.72 10.30 -9.70
CA SER A 280 4.10 9.13 -10.51
C SER A 280 2.90 8.45 -11.17
N ILE A 281 3.12 8.04 -12.41
CA ILE A 281 2.21 7.25 -13.23
C ILE A 281 2.99 6.01 -13.64
N ASN A 282 2.51 4.83 -13.26
CA ASN A 282 3.23 3.58 -13.45
C ASN A 282 2.53 2.69 -14.48
N ASN A 283 3.33 1.87 -15.20
CA ASN A 283 2.84 0.76 -16.04
C ASN A 283 1.93 1.15 -17.22
N LEU A 284 2.33 2.14 -18.02
CA LEU A 284 1.58 2.57 -19.22
C LEU A 284 1.75 1.66 -20.44
N SER A 285 2.49 0.56 -20.37
CA SER A 285 2.92 -0.21 -21.56
C SER A 285 1.80 -0.77 -22.45
N LYS A 286 0.58 -0.89 -21.92
CA LYS A 286 -0.61 -1.32 -22.67
C LYS A 286 -1.34 -0.17 -23.39
N ILE A 287 -1.07 1.07 -22.99
CA ILE A 287 -1.73 2.26 -23.52
C ILE A 287 -0.98 2.68 -24.79
N LYS A 288 -1.70 2.79 -25.89
CA LYS A 288 -1.14 3.19 -27.19
C LYS A 288 -1.29 4.67 -27.50
N VAL A 289 -2.28 5.31 -26.92
CA VAL A 289 -2.60 6.71 -27.14
C VAL A 289 -2.81 7.41 -25.81
N ILE A 290 -2.08 8.50 -25.56
CA ILE A 290 -2.41 9.43 -24.49
C ILE A 290 -3.42 10.42 -25.03
N SER A 291 -4.63 10.39 -24.49
CA SER A 291 -5.76 11.17 -24.98
C SER A 291 -5.62 12.66 -24.66
N GLU A 292 -6.50 13.47 -25.26
CA GLU A 292 -6.50 14.92 -25.09
C GLU A 292 -6.55 15.32 -23.60
N SER A 293 -5.67 16.24 -23.21
CA SER A 293 -5.60 16.78 -21.85
C SER A 293 -5.51 15.71 -20.72
N ALA A 294 -5.22 14.45 -21.04
CA ALA A 294 -5.33 13.33 -20.09
C ALA A 294 -4.53 13.55 -18.80
N PHE A 295 -3.38 14.20 -18.89
CA PHE A 295 -2.52 14.53 -17.75
C PHE A 295 -2.17 16.02 -17.66
N ALA A 296 -2.96 16.90 -18.29
CA ALA A 296 -2.68 18.33 -18.22
C ALA A 296 -2.78 18.86 -16.77
N PHE A 297 -1.99 19.90 -16.44
CA PHE A 297 -1.92 20.57 -15.13
C PHE A 297 -1.46 19.70 -13.96
N ASN A 298 -0.72 18.61 -14.22
CA ASN A 298 -0.11 17.79 -13.19
C ASN A 298 1.25 18.37 -12.76
N HIS A 299 1.22 19.43 -11.95
CA HIS A 299 2.40 20.23 -11.61
C HIS A 299 3.49 19.48 -10.84
N GLN A 300 3.17 18.39 -10.13
CA GLN A 300 4.15 17.60 -9.37
C GLN A 300 4.68 16.38 -10.12
N LEU A 301 4.21 16.08 -11.33
CA LEU A 301 4.69 14.98 -12.14
C LEU A 301 6.12 15.27 -12.61
N LYS A 302 7.10 14.47 -12.14
CA LYS A 302 8.53 14.68 -12.45
C LYS A 302 9.03 13.84 -13.60
N SER A 303 8.52 12.63 -13.71
CA SER A 303 8.95 11.68 -14.73
C SER A 303 7.78 10.82 -15.22
N ILE A 304 7.86 10.38 -16.47
CA ILE A 304 6.92 9.43 -17.05
C ILE A 304 7.62 8.54 -18.08
N ASP A 305 7.39 7.24 -18.00
CA ASP A 305 7.84 6.28 -19.02
C ASP A 305 6.69 5.97 -19.99
N LEU A 306 6.79 6.49 -21.20
CA LEU A 306 5.82 6.30 -22.28
C LEU A 306 6.13 5.08 -23.16
N LYS A 307 6.83 4.07 -22.62
CA LYS A 307 7.06 2.82 -23.33
C LYS A 307 5.74 2.20 -23.78
N GLY A 308 5.62 1.89 -25.05
CA GLY A 308 4.42 1.34 -25.67
C GLY A 308 3.46 2.37 -26.26
N VAL A 309 3.56 3.65 -25.85
CA VAL A 309 2.74 4.75 -26.39
C VAL A 309 3.22 5.12 -27.80
N LYS A 310 2.29 5.28 -28.74
CA LYS A 310 2.53 5.66 -30.12
C LYS A 310 2.09 7.09 -30.43
N GLU A 311 1.06 7.57 -29.77
CA GLU A 311 0.49 8.88 -30.05
C GLU A 311 0.18 9.63 -28.75
N ILE A 312 0.54 10.92 -28.73
CA ILE A 312 0.21 11.87 -27.67
C ILE A 312 -0.68 12.93 -28.30
N LYS A 313 -1.93 13.04 -27.84
CA LYS A 313 -2.90 14.00 -28.37
C LYS A 313 -2.68 15.40 -27.81
N GLN A 314 -3.49 16.34 -28.29
CA GLN A 314 -3.39 17.75 -27.92
C GLN A 314 -3.50 17.96 -26.39
N PHE A 315 -2.72 18.91 -25.87
CA PHE A 315 -2.68 19.29 -24.46
C PHE A 315 -2.37 18.15 -23.46
N ALA A 316 -2.01 16.95 -23.89
CA ALA A 316 -1.96 15.75 -23.06
C ALA A 316 -1.15 15.91 -21.77
N PHE A 317 -0.04 16.66 -21.80
CA PHE A 317 0.83 17.00 -20.66
C PHE A 317 1.02 18.51 -20.51
N ALA A 318 0.12 19.32 -21.05
CA ALA A 318 0.23 20.77 -20.94
C ALA A 318 0.35 21.19 -19.47
N THR A 319 1.25 22.13 -19.19
CA THR A 319 1.47 22.71 -17.85
C THR A 319 1.91 21.68 -16.77
N CYS A 320 2.52 20.56 -17.20
CA CYS A 320 3.25 19.66 -16.28
C CYS A 320 4.61 20.29 -15.91
N SER A 321 4.58 21.34 -15.11
CA SER A 321 5.71 22.26 -14.90
C SER A 321 6.96 21.61 -14.27
N SER A 322 6.80 20.50 -13.51
CA SER A 322 7.91 19.75 -12.91
C SER A 322 8.43 18.60 -13.78
N LEU A 323 7.80 18.32 -14.93
CA LEU A 323 8.19 17.20 -15.78
C LEU A 323 9.58 17.46 -16.38
N SER A 324 10.56 16.67 -15.96
CA SER A 324 11.97 16.78 -16.38
C SER A 324 12.47 15.56 -17.13
N GLU A 325 11.88 14.40 -16.88
CA GLU A 325 12.27 13.13 -17.48
C GLU A 325 11.10 12.49 -18.23
N ILE A 326 11.29 12.25 -19.50
CA ILE A 326 10.27 11.63 -20.37
C ILE A 326 10.91 10.71 -21.40
N ASN A 327 10.37 9.50 -21.55
CA ASN A 327 10.79 8.54 -22.55
C ASN A 327 9.83 8.58 -23.75
N LEU A 328 10.26 9.21 -24.85
CA LEU A 328 9.50 9.36 -26.10
C LEU A 328 9.95 8.39 -27.22
N ARG A 329 10.78 7.41 -26.92
CA ARG A 329 11.44 6.56 -27.94
C ARG A 329 10.48 5.79 -28.83
N GLU A 330 9.28 5.47 -28.38
CA GLU A 330 8.30 4.74 -29.18
C GLU A 330 7.18 5.63 -29.72
N VAL A 331 7.18 6.90 -29.35
CA VAL A 331 6.16 7.87 -29.79
C VAL A 331 6.40 8.25 -31.22
N GLU A 332 5.34 8.22 -32.05
CA GLU A 332 5.35 8.54 -33.48
C GLU A 332 4.66 9.88 -33.80
N LYS A 333 3.68 10.29 -32.96
CA LYS A 333 2.93 11.53 -33.14
C LYS A 333 2.79 12.32 -31.86
N ILE A 334 2.99 13.63 -31.92
CA ILE A 334 2.84 14.59 -30.85
C ILE A 334 1.88 15.68 -31.27
N GLY A 335 0.79 15.84 -30.56
CA GLY A 335 -0.31 16.75 -30.86
C GLY A 335 -0.03 18.21 -30.44
N HIS A 336 -0.97 19.08 -30.80
CA HIS A 336 -0.92 20.50 -30.52
C HIS A 336 -0.80 20.80 -29.02
N ASN A 337 0.13 21.68 -28.62
CA ASN A 337 0.38 22.03 -27.21
C ASN A 337 0.60 20.83 -26.24
N ALA A 338 0.94 19.65 -26.76
CA ALA A 338 1.00 18.42 -25.93
C ALA A 338 1.88 18.54 -24.69
N PHE A 339 2.97 19.31 -24.74
CA PHE A 339 3.90 19.59 -23.65
C PHE A 339 4.09 21.09 -23.41
N SER A 340 3.12 21.93 -23.81
CA SER A 340 3.22 23.37 -23.57
C SER A 340 3.41 23.64 -22.08
N GLU A 341 4.29 24.61 -21.73
CA GLU A 341 4.60 25.00 -20.34
C GLU A 341 5.23 23.91 -19.45
N CYS A 342 5.76 22.84 -20.04
CA CYS A 342 6.59 21.87 -19.32
C CYS A 342 7.96 22.48 -18.99
N ASN A 343 7.99 23.37 -18.02
CA ASN A 343 9.11 24.27 -17.76
C ASN A 343 10.39 23.58 -17.28
N SER A 344 10.33 22.31 -16.86
CA SER A 344 11.47 21.54 -16.37
C SER A 344 12.10 20.60 -17.40
N LEU A 345 11.52 20.44 -18.59
CA LEU A 345 12.12 19.66 -19.66
C LEU A 345 13.39 20.34 -20.18
N GLU A 346 14.51 19.61 -20.21
CA GLU A 346 15.81 20.12 -20.69
C GLU A 346 16.25 19.47 -21.99
N THR A 347 15.96 18.19 -22.17
CA THR A 347 16.37 17.42 -23.35
C THR A 347 15.24 16.51 -23.81
N LEU A 348 15.09 16.34 -25.12
CA LEU A 348 14.09 15.45 -25.74
C LEU A 348 14.75 14.56 -26.79
N ASP A 349 14.42 13.25 -26.75
CA ASP A 349 14.78 12.29 -27.80
C ASP A 349 13.54 11.97 -28.64
N LEU A 350 13.44 12.63 -29.79
CA LEU A 350 12.32 12.53 -30.73
C LEU A 350 12.69 11.73 -32.00
N LYS A 351 13.68 10.83 -31.91
CA LYS A 351 14.22 10.14 -33.09
C LYS A 351 13.21 9.33 -33.90
N ASN A 352 12.15 8.84 -33.25
CA ASN A 352 11.11 8.03 -33.88
C ASN A 352 9.81 8.82 -34.14
N VAL A 353 9.77 10.10 -33.77
CA VAL A 353 8.61 10.94 -33.98
C VAL A 353 8.52 11.30 -35.47
N LYS A 354 7.38 11.04 -36.08
CA LYS A 354 7.07 11.27 -37.51
C LYS A 354 6.27 12.55 -37.72
N LYS A 355 5.47 12.95 -36.69
CA LYS A 355 4.63 14.16 -36.76
C LYS A 355 4.67 14.91 -35.45
N ILE A 356 4.92 16.21 -35.51
CA ILE A 356 4.83 17.15 -34.39
C ILE A 356 3.91 18.27 -34.79
N GLU A 357 2.86 18.53 -34.02
CA GLU A 357 1.92 19.61 -34.30
C GLU A 357 2.35 20.94 -33.68
N THR A 358 1.63 22.02 -34.00
CA THR A 358 1.97 23.38 -33.56
C THR A 358 2.07 23.51 -32.06
N ASP A 359 2.98 24.33 -31.59
CA ASP A 359 3.13 24.69 -30.18
C ASP A 359 3.34 23.52 -29.20
N SER A 360 3.67 22.29 -29.70
CA SER A 360 3.80 21.08 -28.88
C SER A 360 4.72 21.27 -27.68
N PHE A 361 5.75 22.10 -27.77
CA PHE A 361 6.69 22.42 -26.69
C PHE A 361 6.75 23.93 -26.37
N LYS A 362 5.66 24.64 -26.62
CA LYS A 362 5.57 26.08 -26.35
C LYS A 362 5.87 26.38 -24.85
N ASN A 363 6.64 27.44 -24.63
CA ASN A 363 7.00 27.90 -23.30
C ASN A 363 7.74 26.87 -22.42
N CYS A 364 8.38 25.83 -22.97
CA CYS A 364 9.27 24.94 -22.23
C CYS A 364 10.58 25.68 -21.91
N LYS A 365 10.60 26.48 -20.83
CA LYS A 365 11.64 27.49 -20.54
C LYS A 365 13.05 26.92 -20.39
N LYS A 366 13.21 25.66 -19.94
CA LYS A 366 14.50 25.01 -19.73
C LYS A 366 14.94 24.13 -20.90
N LEU A 367 14.12 23.98 -21.95
CA LEU A 367 14.43 23.09 -23.07
C LEU A 367 15.63 23.61 -23.87
N LYS A 368 16.71 22.86 -23.88
CA LYS A 368 18.01 23.22 -24.49
C LYS A 368 18.37 22.35 -25.68
N LYS A 369 17.89 21.09 -25.69
CA LYS A 369 18.28 20.10 -26.69
C LYS A 369 17.12 19.22 -27.12
N ILE A 370 16.92 19.11 -28.45
CA ILE A 370 15.98 18.16 -29.05
C ILE A 370 16.78 17.33 -30.09
N MET A 371 16.68 16.01 -30.02
CA MET A 371 17.28 15.09 -30.97
C MET A 371 16.19 14.55 -31.89
N ILE A 372 16.30 14.78 -33.17
CA ILE A 372 15.34 14.39 -34.22
C ILE A 372 16.07 13.61 -35.31
N ASN A 373 15.49 12.54 -35.86
CA ASN A 373 15.93 11.94 -37.10
C ASN A 373 15.21 12.63 -38.27
N GLY A 374 15.94 13.04 -39.33
CA GLY A 374 15.40 13.81 -40.45
C GLY A 374 14.19 13.16 -41.11
N ASN A 375 13.15 13.88 -41.44
CA ASN A 375 11.83 13.61 -41.99
C ASN A 375 10.68 13.60 -40.98
N VAL A 376 10.59 14.65 -40.18
CA VAL A 376 9.37 14.92 -39.41
C VAL A 376 8.50 15.90 -40.23
N ASN A 377 7.30 15.47 -40.63
CA ASN A 377 6.33 16.36 -41.26
C ASN A 377 5.64 17.17 -40.16
N GLY A 378 5.81 18.47 -40.16
CA GLY A 378 5.13 19.41 -39.27
C GLY A 378 4.46 20.50 -40.06
N GLU A 379 3.21 20.80 -39.77
CA GLU A 379 2.54 22.00 -40.28
C GLU A 379 2.87 23.14 -39.31
N ASN A 380 3.95 23.90 -39.60
CA ASN A 380 4.18 25.15 -38.87
C ASN A 380 5.30 25.99 -39.49
N ASP A 381 5.08 27.28 -39.60
CA ASP A 381 6.02 28.29 -40.10
C ASP A 381 7.25 28.50 -39.19
N ASN A 382 7.31 27.83 -38.06
CA ASN A 382 8.38 27.95 -37.06
C ASN A 382 9.50 26.89 -37.20
N TYR A 383 9.46 26.04 -38.22
CA TYR A 383 10.50 25.06 -38.52
C TYR A 383 11.29 25.43 -39.75
N LYS A 384 12.61 25.42 -39.63
CA LYS A 384 13.46 25.35 -40.81
C LYS A 384 14.11 23.99 -40.92
N VAL A 385 14.08 23.39 -42.07
CA VAL A 385 14.84 22.18 -42.42
C VAL A 385 16.20 22.61 -42.96
N ILE A 386 17.27 22.30 -42.21
CA ILE A 386 18.64 22.53 -42.66
C ILE A 386 19.30 21.15 -42.78
N ASN A 387 19.78 20.83 -44.00
CA ASN A 387 20.45 19.57 -44.35
C ASN A 387 19.67 18.30 -43.94
N GLY A 388 18.35 18.27 -44.19
CA GLY A 388 17.51 17.14 -43.83
C GLY A 388 17.19 17.00 -42.34
N LYS A 389 17.57 17.97 -41.52
CA LYS A 389 17.27 18.04 -40.08
C LYS A 389 16.39 19.26 -39.81
N GLN A 390 15.32 19.06 -39.04
CA GLN A 390 14.47 20.17 -38.61
C GLN A 390 15.11 20.94 -37.46
N VAL A 391 15.08 22.25 -37.55
CA VAL A 391 15.62 23.17 -36.55
C VAL A 391 14.49 24.10 -36.10
N TYR A 392 14.24 24.16 -34.82
CA TYR A 392 13.38 25.19 -34.25
C TYR A 392 14.13 26.54 -34.26
N GLU A 393 13.60 27.52 -34.90
CA GLU A 393 14.12 28.88 -34.89
C GLU A 393 13.35 29.72 -33.85
N LYS A 394 14.09 30.41 -33.00
CA LYS A 394 13.55 31.32 -32.01
C LYS A 394 13.28 32.69 -32.64
N SER A 395 12.03 32.98 -32.90
CA SER A 395 11.60 34.38 -32.92
C SER A 395 10.75 34.62 -31.67
N THR A 396 11.34 35.22 -30.67
CA THR A 396 10.67 35.60 -29.41
C THR A 396 10.34 34.46 -28.43
N ASN A 397 11.30 33.93 -27.68
CA ASN A 397 11.23 32.86 -26.68
C ASN A 397 11.39 31.41 -27.16
N HIS A 398 12.21 31.13 -28.12
CA HIS A 398 12.36 29.82 -28.77
C HIS A 398 13.78 29.31 -28.72
N LEU A 399 13.93 28.01 -28.72
CA LEU A 399 15.20 27.33 -28.56
C LEU A 399 15.89 27.05 -29.87
N ILE A 400 17.19 27.32 -29.94
CA ILE A 400 18.08 26.86 -31.01
C ILE A 400 18.66 25.51 -30.58
N MET A 401 18.61 24.52 -31.46
CA MET A 401 19.22 23.22 -31.24
C MET A 401 20.67 23.23 -31.71
N ASN A 402 21.59 22.69 -30.87
CA ASN A 402 22.90 22.30 -31.32
C ASN A 402 22.77 20.97 -32.08
N LEU A 403 22.95 21.01 -33.38
CA LEU A 403 23.04 19.85 -34.25
C LEU A 403 24.52 19.48 -34.34
N ASN A 404 24.92 18.39 -33.63
CA ASN A 404 26.18 17.67 -33.97
C ASN A 404 25.82 16.49 -34.85
#